data_6f60f789e6df3b2a6ce28ecaf2295184
#
_entry.id   6f60f789e6df3b2a6ce28ecaf2295184
#
_cell.length_a   1.000
_cell.length_b   1.000
_cell.length_c   1.000
_cell.angle_alpha   90.00
_cell.angle_beta   90.00
_cell.angle_gamma   90.00
#
_symmetry.space_group_name_H-M   'P 1'
#
loop_
_entity.id
_entity.type
_entity.pdbx_description
1 polymer ?
#
loop_
_entity_poly.entity_id
_entity_poly.type
_entity_poly.pdbx_seq_one_letter_code
_entity_poly.pdbx_strand_id
1 'polypeptide(L)'
;SLHDALPIWRLNTSKAFLKDAMKRNNLTVVTEAVVTKLKIDPNSKNCYGVEYQKNGTLCESRITQNGEVILSAGAIGSVQILERSGIGAAAHLNKLGIPVLADLPGVGENLQDHLQLRMVYKVNGIKTLNTKANSLFGKLMIGLEYLLKRSGPMSMAPSQLGAFAYSS
;
A
#
# COMPACT_ATOMS: atom_id res chain seq x y z
N SER A 1 -19.93 17.28 16.86
CA SER A 1 -20.42 18.12 15.76
C SER A 1 -19.52 17.93 14.55
N LEU A 2 -20.08 18.00 13.34
CA LEU A 2 -19.37 17.88 12.06
C LEU A 2 -18.28 18.96 11.83
N HIS A 3 -18.13 19.88 12.74
CA HIS A 3 -17.12 20.95 12.70
C HIS A 3 -15.74 20.54 13.23
N ASP A 4 -15.63 19.39 13.86
CA ASP A 4 -14.36 18.84 14.30
C ASP A 4 -13.72 17.91 13.23
N ALA A 5 -14.29 17.85 12.04
CA ALA A 5 -13.62 17.31 10.89
C ALA A 5 -12.43 18.23 10.54
N LEU A 6 -11.39 18.03 11.27
CA LEU A 6 -10.06 18.57 11.06
C LEU A 6 -9.67 18.50 9.58
N PRO A 7 -8.80 19.40 9.13
CA PRO A 7 -8.35 19.44 7.75
C PRO A 7 -8.02 18.02 7.28
N ILE A 8 -8.59 17.64 6.16
CA ILE A 8 -8.47 16.29 5.57
C ILE A 8 -7.02 16.06 5.15
N TRP A 9 -6.16 15.88 6.14
CA TRP A 9 -4.84 15.34 5.93
C TRP A 9 -5.01 13.84 5.75
N ARG A 10 -4.53 13.32 4.65
CA ARG A 10 -4.48 11.89 4.46
C ARG A 10 -3.74 11.26 5.65
N LEU A 11 -4.48 10.64 6.53
CA LEU A 11 -3.93 9.93 7.68
C LEU A 11 -3.47 8.56 7.19
N ASN A 12 -2.19 8.41 6.94
CA ASN A 12 -1.59 7.12 6.62
C ASN A 12 -1.28 6.34 7.92
N THR A 13 -1.04 5.04 7.79
CA THR A 13 -0.74 4.14 8.92
C THR A 13 0.48 4.58 9.72
N SER A 14 1.47 5.18 9.07
CA SER A 14 2.65 5.72 9.75
C SER A 14 2.28 6.83 10.74
N LYS A 15 1.43 7.78 10.33
CA LYS A 15 0.96 8.86 11.22
C LYS A 15 -0.04 8.36 12.27
N ALA A 16 -0.92 7.42 11.89
CA ALA A 16 -1.97 6.96 12.76
C ALA A 16 -1.47 6.03 13.88
N PHE A 17 -0.48 5.21 13.59
CA PHE A 17 -0.06 4.12 14.49
C PHE A 17 1.43 4.09 14.75
N LEU A 18 2.27 4.17 13.71
CA LEU A 18 3.70 3.94 13.85
C LEU A 18 4.39 5.04 14.67
N LYS A 19 4.02 6.30 14.47
CA LYS A 19 4.64 7.43 15.16
C LYS A 19 4.62 7.29 16.68
N ASP A 20 3.51 6.82 17.24
CA ASP A 20 3.40 6.61 18.68
C ASP A 20 4.02 5.28 19.11
N ALA A 21 3.92 4.25 18.29
CA ALA A 21 4.56 2.97 18.57
C ALA A 21 6.08 3.05 18.62
N MET A 22 6.69 3.92 17.80
CA MET A 22 8.16 4.14 17.79
C MET A 22 8.74 4.68 19.12
N LYS A 23 7.89 5.18 20.01
CA LYS A 23 8.30 5.60 21.36
C LYS A 23 8.52 4.41 22.30
N ARG A 24 8.15 3.20 21.88
CA ARG A 24 8.27 1.98 22.69
C ARG A 24 9.66 1.36 22.52
N ASN A 25 10.25 0.92 23.63
CA ASN A 25 11.59 0.29 23.64
C ASN A 25 11.62 -1.10 22.97
N ASN A 26 10.46 -1.71 22.78
CA ASN A 26 10.30 -3.05 22.18
C ASN A 26 9.97 -3.02 20.68
N LEU A 27 10.06 -1.85 20.02
CA LEU A 27 9.87 -1.71 18.59
C LEU A 27 11.15 -1.21 17.91
N THR A 28 11.63 -1.97 16.94
CA THR A 28 12.67 -1.55 16.02
C THR A 28 12.10 -1.39 14.61
N VAL A 29 12.29 -0.22 14.02
CA VAL A 29 11.88 0.06 12.63
C VAL A 29 13.12 0.14 11.76
N VAL A 30 13.19 -0.74 10.77
CA VAL A 30 14.28 -0.77 9.78
C VAL A 30 13.74 -0.27 8.45
N THR A 31 14.19 0.91 8.03
CA THR A 31 13.84 1.52 6.74
C THR A 31 14.94 1.27 5.71
N GLU A 32 14.64 1.55 4.43
CA GLU A 32 15.59 1.34 3.30
C GLU A 32 16.10 -0.10 3.26
N ALA A 33 15.24 -1.03 3.63
CA ALA A 33 15.51 -2.46 3.65
C ALA A 33 14.53 -3.20 2.74
N VAL A 34 15.05 -4.01 1.84
CA VAL A 34 14.26 -4.83 0.92
C VAL A 34 14.34 -6.29 1.36
N VAL A 35 13.21 -6.83 1.80
CA VAL A 35 13.12 -8.26 2.15
C VAL A 35 13.28 -9.08 0.87
N THR A 36 14.26 -10.00 0.88
CA THR A 36 14.57 -10.84 -0.26
C THR A 36 13.84 -12.18 -0.21
N LYS A 37 13.76 -12.78 0.97
CA LYS A 37 13.04 -14.06 1.19
C LYS A 37 12.79 -14.32 2.67
N LEU A 38 11.90 -15.26 2.94
CA LEU A 38 11.68 -15.85 4.25
C LEU A 38 12.77 -16.91 4.54
N LYS A 39 13.12 -17.04 5.79
CA LYS A 39 13.99 -18.10 6.29
C LYS A 39 13.12 -19.20 6.87
N ILE A 40 13.01 -20.29 6.16
CA ILE A 40 12.12 -21.40 6.49
C ILE A 40 12.95 -22.69 6.56
N ASP A 41 12.76 -23.45 7.62
CA ASP A 41 13.38 -24.75 7.76
C ASP A 41 12.73 -25.74 6.79
N PRO A 42 13.50 -26.43 5.94
CA PRO A 42 12.95 -27.28 4.89
C PRO A 42 12.26 -28.54 5.42
N ASN A 43 12.60 -28.99 6.63
CA ASN A 43 12.03 -30.19 7.21
C ASN A 43 10.77 -29.89 8.02
N SER A 44 10.87 -28.97 8.97
CA SER A 44 9.74 -28.60 9.84
C SER A 44 8.76 -27.64 9.18
N LYS A 45 9.16 -26.99 8.07
CA LYS A 45 8.40 -25.91 7.39
C LYS A 45 8.15 -24.70 8.28
N ASN A 46 8.84 -24.57 9.39
CA ASN A 46 8.71 -23.42 10.29
C ASN A 46 9.52 -22.23 9.73
N CYS A 47 8.86 -21.07 9.68
CA CYS A 47 9.54 -19.82 9.40
C CYS A 47 10.25 -19.33 10.66
N TYR A 48 11.56 -19.08 10.56
CA TYR A 48 12.36 -18.64 11.70
C TYR A 48 12.96 -17.25 11.52
N GLY A 49 12.65 -16.56 10.42
CA GLY A 49 13.14 -15.22 10.19
C GLY A 49 12.98 -14.73 8.76
N VAL A 50 13.64 -13.63 8.46
CA VAL A 50 13.67 -13.01 7.14
C VAL A 50 15.09 -12.64 6.74
N GLU A 51 15.36 -12.72 5.45
CA GLU A 51 16.55 -12.17 4.82
C GLU A 51 16.20 -10.87 4.13
N TYR A 52 17.00 -9.85 4.28
CA TYR A 52 16.78 -8.56 3.66
C TYR A 52 18.09 -7.89 3.26
N GLN A 53 18.03 -7.04 2.24
CA GLN A 53 19.15 -6.23 1.80
C GLN A 53 18.99 -4.80 2.29
N LYS A 54 20.03 -4.26 2.91
CA LYS A 54 20.12 -2.86 3.34
C LYS A 54 21.47 -2.28 2.93
N ASN A 55 21.44 -1.16 2.22
CA ASN A 55 22.66 -0.49 1.73
C ASN A 55 23.64 -1.42 0.98
N GLY A 56 23.10 -2.33 0.15
CA GLY A 56 23.88 -3.31 -0.59
C GLY A 56 24.35 -4.52 0.24
N THR A 57 24.16 -4.52 1.55
CA THR A 57 24.56 -5.60 2.45
C THR A 57 23.38 -6.54 2.72
N LEU A 58 23.63 -7.85 2.65
CA LEU A 58 22.66 -8.87 3.01
C LEU A 58 22.64 -9.03 4.54
N CYS A 59 21.44 -8.91 5.11
CA CYS A 59 21.19 -9.00 6.54
C CYS A 59 20.14 -10.09 6.82
N GLU A 60 20.10 -10.55 8.07
CA GLU A 60 19.11 -11.51 8.55
C GLU A 60 18.49 -11.01 9.85
N SER A 61 17.19 -11.20 10.01
CA SER A 61 16.48 -11.02 11.27
C SER A 61 15.75 -12.29 11.63
N ARG A 62 15.91 -12.76 12.86
CA ARG A 62 15.31 -13.98 13.37
C ARG A 62 14.19 -13.67 14.35
N ILE A 63 13.17 -14.52 14.34
CA ILE A 63 12.11 -14.48 15.37
C ILE A 63 12.60 -15.09 16.68
N THR A 64 12.01 -14.63 17.77
CA THR A 64 12.17 -15.28 19.08
C THR A 64 11.37 -16.58 19.15
N GLN A 65 11.55 -17.35 20.21
CA GLN A 65 10.86 -18.62 20.46
C GLN A 65 9.38 -18.43 20.38
N ASN A 66 8.49 -18.19 20.15
CA ASN A 66 7.04 -17.90 20.03
C ASN A 66 6.76 -16.68 19.16
N GLY A 67 7.74 -16.22 18.39
CA GLY A 67 7.56 -15.14 17.45
C GLY A 67 6.98 -15.63 16.13
N GLU A 68 6.52 -14.71 15.31
CA GLU A 68 6.02 -14.97 13.97
C GLU A 68 6.49 -13.92 12.98
N VAL A 69 6.45 -14.22 11.68
CA VAL A 69 6.68 -13.27 10.60
C VAL A 69 5.35 -12.90 9.98
N ILE A 70 5.01 -11.62 10.04
CA ILE A 70 3.81 -11.07 9.40
C ILE A 70 4.20 -10.45 8.07
N LEU A 71 3.72 -11.05 6.97
CA LEU A 71 4.00 -10.59 5.61
C LEU A 71 2.91 -9.62 5.14
N SER A 72 3.27 -8.33 5.03
CA SER A 72 2.36 -7.24 4.64
C SER A 72 2.98 -6.33 3.57
N ALA A 73 3.65 -6.94 2.57
CA ALA A 73 4.38 -6.22 1.52
C ALA A 73 3.51 -5.79 0.32
N GLY A 74 2.19 -5.87 0.47
CA GLY A 74 1.21 -5.57 -0.60
C GLY A 74 0.97 -6.76 -1.54
N ALA A 75 0.01 -6.60 -2.45
CA ALA A 75 -0.47 -7.68 -3.31
C ALA A 75 0.63 -8.29 -4.20
N ILE A 76 1.57 -7.47 -4.66
CA ILE A 76 2.68 -7.92 -5.51
C ILE A 76 3.88 -8.32 -4.65
N GLY A 77 4.31 -7.47 -3.71
CA GLY A 77 5.51 -7.71 -2.92
C GLY A 77 5.43 -8.96 -2.05
N SER A 78 4.26 -9.25 -1.46
CA SER A 78 4.06 -10.45 -0.66
C SER A 78 4.19 -11.72 -1.50
N VAL A 79 3.63 -11.75 -2.71
CA VAL A 79 3.78 -12.86 -3.65
C VAL A 79 5.24 -13.07 -4.03
N GLN A 80 5.95 -12.00 -4.39
CA GLN A 80 7.37 -12.08 -4.74
C GLN A 80 8.22 -12.67 -3.61
N ILE A 81 7.96 -12.27 -2.36
CA ILE A 81 8.68 -12.80 -1.19
C ILE A 81 8.37 -14.29 -1.00
N LEU A 82 7.12 -14.71 -1.13
CA LEU A 82 6.71 -16.11 -1.03
C LEU A 82 7.38 -16.97 -2.10
N GLU A 83 7.28 -16.57 -3.37
CA GLU A 83 7.86 -17.31 -4.48
C GLU A 83 9.39 -17.43 -4.38
N ARG A 84 10.08 -16.33 -4.04
CA ARG A 84 11.53 -16.33 -3.80
C ARG A 84 11.92 -17.22 -2.61
N SER A 85 11.00 -17.49 -1.72
CA SER A 85 11.18 -18.40 -0.58
C SER A 85 10.82 -19.85 -0.90
N GLY A 86 10.48 -20.16 -2.15
CA GLY A 86 10.12 -21.50 -2.59
C GLY A 86 8.65 -21.87 -2.31
N ILE A 87 7.78 -20.89 -2.08
CA ILE A 87 6.34 -21.08 -1.82
C ILE A 87 5.56 -20.54 -3.01
N GLY A 88 4.94 -21.41 -3.79
CA GLY A 88 4.20 -21.05 -5.01
C GLY A 88 3.94 -22.25 -5.89
N ALA A 89 3.48 -22.02 -7.12
CA ALA A 89 3.26 -23.09 -8.10
C ALA A 89 4.58 -23.78 -8.47
N ALA A 90 4.70 -25.07 -8.18
CA ALA A 90 5.93 -25.82 -8.38
C ALA A 90 6.46 -25.75 -9.82
N ALA A 91 5.56 -25.83 -10.81
CA ALA A 91 5.94 -25.74 -12.21
C ALA A 91 6.55 -24.37 -12.58
N HIS A 92 6.06 -23.29 -11.97
CA HIS A 92 6.58 -21.94 -12.15
C HIS A 92 7.94 -21.77 -11.47
N LEU A 93 8.05 -22.18 -10.19
CA LEU A 93 9.28 -22.06 -9.41
C LEU A 93 10.43 -22.86 -10.03
N ASN A 94 10.16 -24.07 -10.49
CA ASN A 94 11.15 -24.91 -11.17
C ASN A 94 11.69 -24.27 -12.46
N LYS A 95 10.83 -23.61 -13.26
CA LYS A 95 11.28 -22.86 -14.45
C LYS A 95 12.23 -21.71 -14.10
N LEU A 96 12.09 -21.14 -12.91
CA LEU A 96 12.94 -20.06 -12.42
C LEU A 96 14.19 -20.56 -11.66
N GLY A 97 14.36 -21.89 -11.54
CA GLY A 97 15.46 -22.49 -10.78
C GLY A 97 15.33 -22.29 -9.26
N ILE A 98 14.13 -22.01 -8.76
CA ILE A 98 13.86 -21.81 -7.33
C ILE A 98 13.46 -23.16 -6.72
N PRO A 99 14.17 -23.65 -5.69
CA PRO A 99 13.81 -24.88 -5.00
C PRO A 99 12.40 -24.78 -4.39
N VAL A 100 11.54 -25.74 -4.70
CA VAL A 100 10.17 -25.78 -4.19
C VAL A 100 10.16 -26.24 -2.75
N LEU A 101 9.71 -25.36 -1.87
CA LEU A 101 9.51 -25.66 -0.45
C LEU A 101 8.06 -26.09 -0.16
N ALA A 102 7.11 -25.41 -0.77
CA ALA A 102 5.69 -25.74 -0.70
C ALA A 102 5.02 -25.44 -2.05
N ASP A 103 4.36 -26.45 -2.62
CA ASP A 103 3.59 -26.31 -3.86
C ASP A 103 2.21 -25.75 -3.53
N LEU A 104 2.06 -24.43 -3.74
CA LEU A 104 0.83 -23.67 -3.50
C LEU A 104 0.45 -22.93 -4.79
N PRO A 105 -0.28 -23.55 -5.70
CA PRO A 105 -0.57 -22.98 -7.03
C PRO A 105 -1.41 -21.69 -7.00
N GLY A 106 -2.08 -21.40 -5.89
CA GLY A 106 -2.84 -20.15 -5.72
C GLY A 106 -1.98 -18.91 -5.42
N VAL A 107 -0.70 -19.09 -5.11
CA VAL A 107 0.22 -17.95 -4.86
C VAL A 107 0.53 -17.25 -6.18
N GLY A 108 0.22 -15.96 -6.25
CA GLY A 108 0.41 -15.14 -7.45
C GLY A 108 -0.74 -15.18 -8.45
N GLU A 109 -1.76 -15.97 -8.17
CA GLU A 109 -2.94 -16.08 -9.03
C GLU A 109 -4.08 -15.18 -8.57
N ASN A 110 -5.06 -14.96 -9.46
CA ASN A 110 -6.31 -14.24 -9.18
C ASN A 110 -6.12 -12.80 -8.67
N LEU A 111 -5.09 -12.09 -9.13
CA LEU A 111 -4.95 -10.67 -8.84
C LEU A 111 -6.16 -9.92 -9.40
N GLN A 112 -6.84 -9.20 -8.54
CA GLN A 112 -8.02 -8.39 -8.90
C GLN A 112 -7.80 -6.94 -8.50
N ASP A 113 -8.31 -6.03 -9.32
CA ASP A 113 -8.36 -4.61 -9.02
C ASP A 113 -9.78 -4.08 -9.23
N HIS A 114 -10.10 -2.94 -8.63
CA HIS A 114 -11.41 -2.32 -8.76
C HIS A 114 -11.61 -1.76 -10.16
N LEU A 115 -12.61 -2.29 -10.87
CA LEU A 115 -13.07 -1.67 -12.11
C LEU A 115 -13.75 -0.34 -11.79
N GLN A 116 -13.22 0.75 -12.31
CA GLN A 116 -13.79 2.08 -12.17
C GLN A 116 -14.17 2.64 -13.54
N LEU A 117 -15.43 2.95 -13.72
CA LEU A 117 -15.91 3.72 -14.86
C LEU A 117 -16.02 5.20 -14.44
N ARG A 118 -15.19 6.05 -15.02
CA ARG A 118 -15.27 7.50 -14.81
C ARG A 118 -16.11 8.12 -15.93
N MET A 119 -17.37 8.40 -15.61
CA MET A 119 -18.23 9.09 -16.54
C MET A 119 -17.88 10.59 -16.58
N VAL A 120 -17.72 11.11 -17.79
CA VAL A 120 -17.40 12.53 -18.02
C VAL A 120 -18.52 13.13 -18.87
N TYR A 121 -19.14 14.16 -18.34
CA TYR A 121 -20.21 14.88 -19.03
C TYR A 121 -19.78 16.31 -19.35
N LYS A 122 -20.08 16.75 -20.57
CA LYS A 122 -20.01 18.17 -20.95
C LYS A 122 -21.27 18.85 -20.45
N VAL A 123 -21.11 19.85 -19.58
CA VAL A 123 -22.22 20.63 -19.05
C VAL A 123 -22.21 22.04 -19.61
N ASN A 124 -23.40 22.61 -19.86
CA ASN A 124 -23.58 23.96 -20.35
C ASN A 124 -24.32 24.80 -19.28
N GLY A 125 -24.08 26.10 -19.28
CA GLY A 125 -24.82 27.04 -18.41
C GLY A 125 -24.35 27.12 -16.96
N ILE A 126 -23.38 26.29 -16.54
CA ILE A 126 -22.82 26.32 -15.17
C ILE A 126 -21.31 26.44 -15.18
N LYS A 127 -20.77 27.11 -14.15
CA LYS A 127 -19.31 27.18 -13.94
C LYS A 127 -18.85 25.93 -13.20
N THR A 128 -18.02 25.14 -13.84
CA THR A 128 -17.40 23.97 -13.25
C THR A 128 -16.07 24.32 -12.58
N LEU A 129 -15.54 23.39 -11.80
CA LEU A 129 -14.19 23.51 -11.23
C LEU A 129 -13.14 23.70 -12.32
N ASN A 130 -13.26 22.99 -13.46
CA ASN A 130 -12.36 23.14 -14.60
C ASN A 130 -12.35 24.57 -15.14
N THR A 131 -13.52 25.21 -15.21
CA THR A 131 -13.63 26.60 -15.66
C THR A 131 -12.87 27.57 -14.74
N LYS A 132 -12.94 27.37 -13.43
CA LYS A 132 -12.18 28.15 -12.45
C LYS A 132 -10.70 27.84 -12.50
N ALA A 133 -10.32 26.58 -12.58
CA ALA A 133 -8.94 26.14 -12.57
C ALA A 133 -8.17 26.40 -13.86
N ASN A 134 -8.84 26.73 -14.97
CA ASN A 134 -8.19 27.05 -16.25
C ASN A 134 -7.60 28.47 -16.32
N SER A 135 -7.95 29.36 -15.40
CA SER A 135 -7.36 30.71 -15.33
C SER A 135 -6.28 30.80 -14.26
N LEU A 136 -5.24 31.59 -14.49
CA LEU A 136 -4.18 31.84 -13.49
C LEU A 136 -4.77 32.47 -12.23
N PHE A 137 -5.67 33.42 -12.38
CA PHE A 137 -6.36 34.05 -11.27
C PHE A 137 -7.21 33.04 -10.47
N GLY A 138 -7.93 32.17 -11.16
CA GLY A 138 -8.72 31.11 -10.51
C GLY A 138 -7.84 30.14 -9.72
N LYS A 139 -6.69 29.74 -10.26
CA LYS A 139 -5.71 28.90 -9.54
C LYS A 139 -5.18 29.59 -8.28
N LEU A 140 -4.83 30.88 -8.39
CA LEU A 140 -4.35 31.67 -7.26
C LEU A 140 -5.41 31.75 -6.17
N MET A 141 -6.66 32.05 -6.51
CA MET A 141 -7.76 32.14 -5.55
C MET A 141 -8.05 30.80 -4.87
N ILE A 142 -8.01 29.69 -5.62
CA ILE A 142 -8.16 28.33 -5.04
C ILE A 142 -7.02 28.05 -4.07
N GLY A 143 -5.78 28.42 -4.41
CA GLY A 143 -4.62 28.24 -3.53
C GLY A 143 -4.72 29.09 -2.25
N LEU A 144 -5.09 30.36 -2.38
CA LEU A 144 -5.28 31.25 -1.22
C LEU A 144 -6.42 30.78 -0.30
N GLU A 145 -7.54 30.36 -0.86
CA GLU A 145 -8.63 29.78 -0.07
C GLU A 145 -8.16 28.57 0.76
N TYR A 146 -7.40 27.69 0.14
CA TYR A 146 -6.85 26.51 0.84
C TYR A 146 -5.83 26.91 1.91
N LEU A 147 -4.93 27.85 1.64
CA LEU A 147 -3.91 28.27 2.61
C LEU A 147 -4.53 28.95 3.84
N LEU A 148 -5.52 29.82 3.61
CA LEU A 148 -6.11 30.63 4.67
C LEU A 148 -7.22 29.90 5.44
N LYS A 149 -8.06 29.15 4.74
CA LYS A 149 -9.28 28.55 5.30
C LYS A 149 -9.25 27.02 5.36
N ARG A 150 -8.26 26.36 4.74
CA ARG A 150 -8.21 24.91 4.58
C ARG A 150 -9.49 24.33 3.96
N SER A 151 -10.15 25.10 3.10
CA SER A 151 -11.41 24.76 2.43
C SER A 151 -11.27 24.89 0.91
N GLY A 152 -12.38 24.69 0.20
CA GLY A 152 -12.45 24.81 -1.25
C GLY A 152 -11.94 23.58 -2.02
N PRO A 153 -11.73 23.75 -3.33
CA PRO A 153 -11.42 22.62 -4.23
C PRO A 153 -10.20 21.77 -3.85
N MET A 154 -9.19 22.36 -3.23
CA MET A 154 -7.98 21.62 -2.81
C MET A 154 -8.20 20.78 -1.54
N SER A 155 -9.29 20.99 -0.81
CA SER A 155 -9.66 20.17 0.35
C SER A 155 -10.62 19.03 0.02
N MET A 156 -11.08 18.94 -1.23
CA MET A 156 -12.06 17.96 -1.67
C MET A 156 -11.40 16.68 -2.15
N ALA A 157 -12.07 15.55 -1.95
CA ALA A 157 -11.65 14.30 -2.56
C ALA A 157 -11.73 14.41 -4.11
N PRO A 158 -10.85 13.72 -4.86
CA PRO A 158 -10.86 13.75 -6.32
C PRO A 158 -12.16 13.23 -6.93
N SER A 159 -12.95 12.47 -6.18
CA SER A 159 -14.26 11.96 -6.56
C SER A 159 -15.28 12.30 -5.47
N GLN A 160 -16.32 13.06 -5.83
CA GLN A 160 -17.35 13.52 -4.89
C GLN A 160 -18.55 12.59 -4.82
N LEU A 161 -18.82 11.87 -5.90
CA LEU A 161 -19.91 10.93 -6.01
C LEU A 161 -19.36 9.62 -6.54
N GLY A 162 -19.83 8.52 -5.97
CA GLY A 162 -19.55 7.16 -6.42
C GLY A 162 -20.78 6.31 -6.23
N ALA A 163 -20.96 5.33 -7.10
CA ALA A 163 -21.99 4.31 -6.98
C ALA A 163 -21.33 2.94 -7.13
N PHE A 164 -21.78 2.00 -6.33
CA PHE A 164 -21.45 0.60 -6.48
C PHE A 164 -22.66 -0.09 -7.09
N ALA A 165 -22.46 -0.74 -8.23
CA ALA A 165 -23.52 -1.45 -8.93
C ALA A 165 -23.02 -2.83 -9.34
N TYR A 166 -23.92 -3.78 -9.37
CA TYR A 166 -23.67 -5.08 -9.99
C TYR A 166 -23.93 -4.99 -11.49
N SER A 167 -23.06 -5.61 -12.28
CA SER A 167 -23.39 -5.92 -13.66
C SER A 167 -24.39 -7.07 -13.63
N SER A 168 -25.56 -6.87 -14.23
CA SER A 168 -26.57 -7.92 -14.45
C SER A 168 -26.04 -8.97 -15.39
#